data_24c0e1ae9a3b43eb115a7c7bd0eebdfd
#
_entry.id   24c0e1ae9a3b43eb115a7c7bd0eebdfd
#
_cell.length_a   1.000
_cell.length_b   1.000
_cell.length_c   1.000
_cell.angle_alpha   90.00
_cell.angle_beta   90.00
_cell.angle_gamma   90.00
#
_symmetry.space_group_name_H-M   'P 1'
#
loop_
_entity.id
_entity.type
_entity.pdbx_description
1 polymer ?
#
loop_
_entity_poly.entity_id
_entity_poly.type
_entity_poly.pdbx_seq_one_letter_code
_entity_poly.pdbx_strand_id
1 'polypeptide(L)'
;MATEVKSTNRYTSRKVEVDGITLYDSDARFRANFLKKHLKHTVDVVRFSYMMGQLAVKPIIGPMIRKSLELHYRYIHTNSVVVPIEVAKDIIRNTTDIAVSPCVCRTVRGNCDNPINTCFGLNFYGQLKKKAGERPVSIEECLAVAEMAHERNLIAVIESCVQPYQDNLCFCCPCCCMPLTLKTQFHVPFVNYNGPYLPEFDETQCVHCQKCVKACPVGALRFDENGHHVVDLDKCLGCGICESNCPKHIGKMVYTESRVQKVKEPSRFRVWLSVLYVKLIFTPGVWFYKTFKGSMTHLMQSDPREADIISTKQPGYIHGGEQYAGRS
;
A
#
# COMPACT_ATOMS: atom_id res chain seq x y z
N MET A 1 -10.08 5.85 20.51
CA MET A 1 -11.43 5.24 20.38
C MET A 1 -11.90 5.38 18.94
N ALA A 2 -12.38 4.29 18.34
CA ALA A 2 -12.98 4.35 17.02
C ALA A 2 -14.41 4.94 17.12
N THR A 3 -14.71 5.95 16.29
CA THR A 3 -16.03 6.54 16.21
C THR A 3 -16.74 6.01 14.96
N GLU A 4 -17.90 5.39 15.14
CA GLU A 4 -18.72 4.92 14.02
C GLU A 4 -19.61 6.05 13.51
N VAL A 5 -19.50 6.37 12.22
CA VAL A 5 -20.37 7.35 11.55
C VAL A 5 -21.17 6.64 10.46
N LYS A 6 -22.49 6.64 10.58
CA LYS A 6 -23.37 6.10 9.54
C LYS A 6 -23.28 6.93 8.26
N SER A 7 -22.87 6.31 7.17
CA SER A 7 -22.87 6.96 5.86
C SER A 7 -24.28 6.97 5.26
N THR A 8 -24.69 8.11 4.71
CA THR A 8 -25.93 8.24 3.93
C THR A 8 -25.72 7.89 2.45
N ASN A 9 -24.48 7.67 2.03
CA ASN A 9 -24.15 7.30 0.67
C ASN A 9 -24.52 5.83 0.42
N ARG A 10 -25.29 5.58 -0.62
CA ARG A 10 -25.70 4.22 -1.04
C ARG A 10 -24.52 3.29 -1.40
N TYR A 11 -23.31 3.81 -1.52
CA TYR A 11 -22.09 3.06 -1.83
C TYR A 11 -21.30 2.67 -0.59
N THR A 12 -21.66 3.18 0.59
CA THR A 12 -21.03 2.87 1.87
C THR A 12 -22.09 2.55 2.90
N SER A 13 -21.96 1.43 3.62
CA SER A 13 -22.83 1.07 4.73
C SER A 13 -22.35 1.67 6.04
N ARG A 14 -21.05 1.77 6.21
CA ARG A 14 -20.43 2.24 7.45
C ARG A 14 -19.11 2.97 7.17
N LYS A 15 -18.86 3.99 7.98
CA LYS A 15 -17.63 4.75 8.02
C LYS A 15 -17.07 4.69 9.44
N VAL A 16 -15.81 4.31 9.57
CA VAL A 16 -15.10 4.25 10.86
C VAL A 16 -13.88 5.15 10.78
N GLU A 17 -13.67 6.00 11.77
CA GLU A 17 -12.51 6.86 11.87
C GLU A 17 -11.59 6.39 13.00
N VAL A 18 -10.32 6.16 12.67
CA VAL A 18 -9.25 5.84 13.61
C VAL A 18 -8.11 6.80 13.38
N ASP A 19 -7.79 7.63 14.35
CA ASP A 19 -6.72 8.62 14.30
C ASP A 19 -6.72 9.48 13.02
N GLY A 20 -7.90 9.96 12.62
CA GLY A 20 -8.09 10.80 11.43
C GLY A 20 -8.03 10.04 10.10
N ILE A 21 -7.86 8.72 10.12
CA ILE A 21 -7.93 7.87 8.93
C ILE A 21 -9.34 7.33 8.80
N THR A 22 -9.95 7.58 7.64
CA THR A 22 -11.29 7.11 7.34
C THR A 22 -11.23 5.74 6.67
N LEU A 23 -11.87 4.75 7.30
CA LEU A 23 -12.11 3.43 6.75
C LEU A 23 -13.58 3.30 6.35
N TYR A 24 -13.83 2.72 5.21
CA TYR A 24 -15.18 2.51 4.69
C TYR A 24 -15.48 1.02 4.61
N ASP A 25 -16.61 0.65 5.21
CA ASP A 25 -17.23 -0.66 5.02
C ASP A 25 -18.29 -0.52 3.94
N SER A 26 -18.01 -1.01 2.75
CA SER A 26 -18.84 -0.79 1.57
C SER A 26 -19.48 -2.10 1.11
N ASP A 27 -20.80 -2.07 0.93
CA ASP A 27 -21.61 -3.14 0.36
C ASP A 27 -22.11 -2.84 -1.06
N ALA A 28 -21.68 -1.73 -1.64
CA ALA A 28 -22.14 -1.27 -2.96
C ALA A 28 -21.84 -2.31 -4.06
N ARG A 29 -22.86 -2.69 -4.82
CA ARG A 29 -22.75 -3.64 -5.94
C ARG A 29 -21.65 -3.26 -6.94
N PHE A 30 -21.51 -1.97 -7.21
CA PHE A 30 -20.45 -1.45 -8.09
C PHE A 30 -19.07 -1.87 -7.58
N ARG A 31 -18.78 -1.60 -6.32
CA ARG A 31 -17.50 -1.89 -5.70
C ARG A 31 -17.25 -3.39 -5.65
N ALA A 32 -18.25 -4.17 -5.25
CA ALA A 32 -18.16 -5.63 -5.26
C ALA A 32 -17.77 -6.18 -6.64
N ASN A 33 -18.40 -5.69 -7.70
CA ASN A 33 -18.10 -6.12 -9.07
C ASN A 33 -16.72 -5.66 -9.54
N PHE A 34 -16.29 -4.45 -9.18
CA PHE A 34 -14.96 -3.95 -9.48
C PHE A 34 -13.90 -4.80 -8.79
N LEU A 35 -14.02 -5.01 -7.48
CA LEU A 35 -13.06 -5.77 -6.68
C LEU A 35 -12.96 -7.24 -7.13
N LYS A 36 -14.09 -7.89 -7.45
CA LYS A 36 -14.08 -9.25 -8.02
C LYS A 36 -13.28 -9.34 -9.32
N LYS A 37 -13.39 -8.35 -10.19
CA LYS A 37 -12.61 -8.29 -11.43
C LYS A 37 -11.14 -8.01 -11.16
N HIS A 38 -10.86 -7.09 -10.24
CA HIS A 38 -9.50 -6.71 -9.86
C HIS A 38 -8.73 -7.88 -9.27
N LEU A 39 -9.33 -8.65 -8.36
CA LEU A 39 -8.72 -9.83 -7.75
C LEU A 39 -8.19 -10.84 -8.78
N LYS A 40 -8.87 -10.98 -9.93
CA LYS A 40 -8.46 -11.92 -11.01
C LYS A 40 -7.22 -11.46 -11.79
N HIS A 41 -6.86 -10.19 -11.73
CA HIS A 41 -5.82 -9.59 -12.57
C HIS A 41 -4.77 -8.80 -11.78
N THR A 42 -4.72 -8.96 -10.46
CA THR A 42 -3.87 -8.13 -9.59
C THR A 42 -2.38 -8.22 -9.98
N VAL A 43 -1.90 -9.40 -10.36
CA VAL A 43 -0.51 -9.60 -10.81
C VAL A 43 -0.22 -8.77 -12.08
N ASP A 44 -1.09 -8.84 -13.08
CA ASP A 44 -0.90 -8.09 -14.33
C ASP A 44 -1.03 -6.57 -14.09
N VAL A 45 -1.91 -6.16 -13.18
CA VAL A 45 -2.05 -4.75 -12.78
C VAL A 45 -0.77 -4.23 -12.12
N VAL A 46 -0.19 -5.00 -11.20
CA VAL A 46 1.06 -4.61 -10.52
C VAL A 46 2.21 -4.54 -11.53
N ARG A 47 2.37 -5.53 -12.40
CA ARG A 47 3.39 -5.51 -13.47
C ARG A 47 3.22 -4.34 -14.42
N PHE A 48 2.00 -4.09 -14.88
CA PHE A 48 1.68 -2.94 -15.73
C PHE A 48 2.04 -1.61 -15.05
N SER A 49 1.71 -1.46 -13.77
CA SER A 49 2.04 -0.25 -13.00
C SER A 49 3.54 -0.03 -12.86
N TYR A 50 4.33 -1.08 -12.66
CA TYR A 50 5.80 -0.97 -12.66
C TYR A 50 6.35 -0.56 -14.02
N MET A 51 5.85 -1.15 -15.11
CA MET A 51 6.24 -0.75 -16.47
C MET A 51 5.95 0.73 -16.70
N MET A 52 4.76 1.20 -16.34
CA MET A 52 4.40 2.61 -16.45
C MET A 52 5.31 3.51 -15.61
N GLY A 53 5.68 3.08 -14.40
CA GLY A 53 6.66 3.77 -13.56
C GLY A 53 8.04 3.88 -14.22
N GLN A 54 8.54 2.80 -14.79
CA GLN A 54 9.81 2.80 -15.51
C GLN A 54 9.78 3.72 -16.75
N LEU A 55 8.64 3.79 -17.46
CA LEU A 55 8.45 4.71 -18.56
C LEU A 55 8.36 6.17 -18.10
N ALA A 56 7.82 6.40 -16.89
CA ALA A 56 7.64 7.74 -16.32
C ALA A 56 8.97 8.49 -16.06
N VAL A 57 10.10 7.77 -15.96
CA VAL A 57 11.43 8.37 -15.76
C VAL A 57 12.24 8.52 -17.06
N LYS A 58 11.69 8.09 -18.22
CA LYS A 58 12.36 8.25 -19.51
C LYS A 58 12.34 9.71 -19.97
N PRO A 59 13.43 10.23 -20.63
CA PRO A 59 13.55 11.66 -20.94
C PRO A 59 12.43 12.22 -21.82
N ILE A 60 12.04 11.52 -22.88
CA ILE A 60 11.10 12.05 -23.89
C ILE A 60 9.65 11.79 -23.48
N ILE A 61 9.30 10.54 -23.19
CA ILE A 61 7.91 10.13 -22.92
C ILE A 61 7.53 10.24 -21.45
N GLY A 62 8.54 10.28 -20.56
CA GLY A 62 8.34 10.24 -19.11
C GLY A 62 7.43 11.34 -18.56
N PRO A 63 7.57 12.62 -18.97
CA PRO A 63 6.68 13.67 -18.49
C PRO A 63 5.21 13.41 -18.80
N MET A 64 4.90 12.91 -20.00
CA MET A 64 3.53 12.57 -20.42
C MET A 64 2.98 11.39 -19.60
N ILE A 65 3.79 10.33 -19.45
CA ILE A 65 3.42 9.15 -18.66
C ILE A 65 3.19 9.55 -17.19
N ARG A 66 4.08 10.34 -16.61
CA ARG A 66 3.96 10.83 -15.24
C ARG A 66 2.69 11.65 -15.04
N LYS A 67 2.36 12.52 -16.00
CA LYS A 67 1.12 13.30 -15.94
C LYS A 67 -0.13 12.41 -16.02
N SER A 68 -0.10 11.39 -16.85
CA SER A 68 -1.18 10.40 -16.95
C SER A 68 -1.35 9.63 -15.64
N LEU A 69 -0.25 9.15 -15.04
CA LEU A 69 -0.26 8.48 -13.75
C LEU A 69 -0.73 9.42 -12.62
N GLU A 70 -0.29 10.68 -12.60
CA GLU A 70 -0.76 11.68 -11.66
C GLU A 70 -2.28 11.82 -11.71
N LEU A 71 -2.87 11.98 -12.90
CA LEU A 71 -4.32 12.07 -13.06
C LEU A 71 -5.02 10.80 -12.60
N HIS A 72 -4.46 9.63 -12.92
CA HIS A 72 -4.98 8.33 -12.48
C HIS A 72 -5.03 8.23 -10.95
N TYR A 73 -3.90 8.45 -10.25
CA TYR A 73 -3.84 8.32 -8.80
C TYR A 73 -4.57 9.44 -8.06
N ARG A 74 -4.63 10.62 -8.61
CA ARG A 74 -5.33 11.76 -8.01
C ARG A 74 -6.84 11.62 -8.03
N TYR A 75 -7.42 11.06 -9.09
CA TYR A 75 -8.86 11.13 -9.34
C TYR A 75 -9.57 9.77 -9.43
N ILE A 76 -8.86 8.70 -9.68
CA ILE A 76 -9.46 7.42 -10.04
C ILE A 76 -9.01 6.30 -9.13
N HIS A 77 -7.72 6.09 -9.03
CA HIS A 77 -7.16 5.05 -8.16
C HIS A 77 -6.91 5.61 -6.77
N THR A 78 -6.71 4.71 -5.84
CA THR A 78 -6.69 5.04 -4.45
C THR A 78 -5.35 5.46 -3.93
N ASN A 79 -5.45 6.21 -2.89
CA ASN A 79 -4.35 6.71 -2.12
C ASN A 79 -4.05 5.73 -0.99
N SER A 80 -2.90 5.10 -1.05
CA SER A 80 -2.35 4.39 0.10
C SER A 80 -1.90 5.40 1.14
N VAL A 81 -2.23 5.18 2.40
CA VAL A 81 -1.81 6.01 3.54
C VAL A 81 -0.90 5.20 4.43
N VAL A 82 0.27 5.74 4.74
CA VAL A 82 1.20 5.12 5.68
C VAL A 82 0.78 5.44 7.12
N VAL A 83 0.87 4.44 7.98
CA VAL A 83 0.53 4.59 9.41
C VAL A 83 1.61 3.96 10.29
N PRO A 84 1.81 4.46 11.53
CA PRO A 84 2.62 3.76 12.52
C PRO A 84 2.02 2.38 12.84
N ILE A 85 2.87 1.48 13.32
CA ILE A 85 2.46 0.09 13.60
C ILE A 85 1.35 0.01 14.65
N GLU A 86 1.37 0.86 15.68
CA GLU A 86 0.34 0.86 16.72
C GLU A 86 -1.03 1.26 16.17
N VAL A 87 -1.06 2.24 15.24
CA VAL A 87 -2.30 2.59 14.55
C VAL A 87 -2.81 1.44 13.70
N ALA A 88 -1.90 0.72 13.01
CA ALA A 88 -2.29 -0.48 12.27
C ALA A 88 -2.87 -1.57 13.17
N LYS A 89 -2.30 -1.80 14.36
CA LYS A 89 -2.85 -2.73 15.36
C LYS A 89 -4.23 -2.31 15.84
N ASP A 90 -4.47 -1.02 16.06
CA ASP A 90 -5.79 -0.51 16.44
C ASP A 90 -6.83 -0.69 15.32
N ILE A 91 -6.44 -0.50 14.07
CA ILE A 91 -7.29 -0.81 12.91
C ILE A 91 -7.65 -2.30 12.91
N ILE A 92 -6.67 -3.20 13.12
CA ILE A 92 -6.91 -4.65 13.18
C ILE A 92 -7.91 -5.00 14.30
N ARG A 93 -7.73 -4.45 15.51
CA ARG A 93 -8.62 -4.70 16.66
C ARG A 93 -10.06 -4.27 16.41
N ASN A 94 -10.27 -3.25 15.56
CA ASN A 94 -11.60 -2.72 15.23
C ASN A 94 -12.17 -3.31 13.92
N THR A 95 -11.55 -4.35 13.36
CA THR A 95 -11.98 -5.01 12.14
C THR A 95 -12.86 -6.22 12.45
N THR A 96 -13.91 -6.44 11.65
CA THR A 96 -14.86 -7.56 11.83
C THR A 96 -14.50 -8.79 11.02
N ASP A 97 -13.90 -8.58 9.85
CA ASP A 97 -13.57 -9.64 8.90
C ASP A 97 -12.17 -9.43 8.33
N ILE A 98 -11.32 -10.45 8.43
CA ILE A 98 -9.96 -10.39 7.88
C ILE A 98 -9.71 -11.60 6.99
N ALA A 99 -9.11 -11.37 5.83
CA ALA A 99 -8.55 -12.42 4.99
C ALA A 99 -7.13 -12.04 4.55
N VAL A 100 -6.20 -12.98 4.66
CA VAL A 100 -4.81 -12.79 4.22
C VAL A 100 -4.63 -13.28 2.79
N SER A 101 -3.86 -12.50 2.04
CA SER A 101 -3.39 -12.87 0.71
C SER A 101 -1.87 -12.79 0.64
N PRO A 102 -1.24 -13.56 -0.24
CA PRO A 102 0.15 -13.32 -0.60
C PRO A 102 0.34 -11.90 -1.13
N CYS A 103 1.39 -11.21 -0.68
CA CYS A 103 1.72 -9.88 -1.15
C CYS A 103 2.10 -9.90 -2.63
N VAL A 104 1.20 -9.45 -3.50
CA VAL A 104 1.41 -9.45 -4.97
C VAL A 104 2.67 -8.71 -5.36
N CYS A 105 2.91 -7.53 -4.76
CA CYS A 105 4.08 -6.71 -5.07
C CYS A 105 5.38 -7.47 -4.78
N ARG A 106 5.46 -8.15 -3.62
CA ARG A 106 6.64 -8.91 -3.22
C ARG A 106 6.80 -10.18 -4.06
N THR A 107 5.71 -10.86 -4.37
CA THR A 107 5.71 -12.03 -5.25
C THR A 107 6.18 -11.67 -6.66
N VAL A 108 5.73 -10.52 -7.20
CA VAL A 108 6.11 -10.07 -8.55
C VAL A 108 7.56 -9.60 -8.62
N ARG A 109 8.04 -8.89 -7.60
CA ARG A 109 9.38 -8.27 -7.62
C ARG A 109 10.48 -9.18 -7.09
N GLY A 110 10.21 -9.96 -6.06
CA GLY A 110 11.20 -10.86 -5.45
C GLY A 110 12.46 -10.18 -4.90
N ASN A 111 12.41 -8.88 -4.56
CA ASN A 111 13.59 -8.09 -4.22
C ASN A 111 14.01 -8.22 -2.74
N CYS A 112 13.35 -9.04 -1.95
CA CYS A 112 13.71 -9.31 -0.56
C CYS A 112 13.10 -10.64 -0.08
N ASP A 113 13.63 -11.15 1.04
CA ASP A 113 13.18 -12.39 1.68
C ASP A 113 12.13 -12.19 2.78
N ASN A 114 11.46 -11.03 2.77
CA ASN A 114 10.36 -10.78 3.71
C ASN A 114 9.17 -11.68 3.40
N PRO A 115 8.41 -12.13 4.43
CA PRO A 115 7.24 -12.98 4.25
C PRO A 115 6.21 -12.38 3.28
N ILE A 116 5.57 -13.25 2.50
CA ILE A 116 4.58 -12.83 1.50
C ILE A 116 3.15 -12.72 2.07
N ASN A 117 2.82 -13.44 3.14
CA ASN A 117 1.48 -13.41 3.75
C ASN A 117 1.29 -12.18 4.65
N THR A 118 1.38 -10.99 4.05
CA THR A 118 1.39 -9.69 4.73
C THR A 118 0.44 -8.68 4.09
N CYS A 119 -0.53 -9.15 3.29
CA CYS A 119 -1.54 -8.30 2.67
C CYS A 119 -2.92 -8.76 3.13
N PHE A 120 -3.63 -7.93 3.86
CA PHE A 120 -4.91 -8.24 4.50
C PHE A 120 -6.04 -7.46 3.85
N GLY A 121 -7.10 -8.17 3.45
CA GLY A 121 -8.38 -7.55 3.18
C GLY A 121 -9.15 -7.43 4.47
N LEU A 122 -9.74 -6.27 4.71
CA LEU A 122 -10.46 -5.93 5.93
C LEU A 122 -11.95 -5.77 5.64
N ASN A 123 -12.79 -6.13 6.61
CA ASN A 123 -14.24 -5.92 6.57
C ASN A 123 -14.86 -6.45 5.26
N PHE A 124 -15.55 -5.59 4.52
CA PHE A 124 -16.21 -5.96 3.28
C PHE A 124 -15.24 -6.57 2.25
N TYR A 125 -14.03 -6.02 2.13
CA TYR A 125 -13.04 -6.58 1.21
C TYR A 125 -12.47 -7.91 1.72
N GLY A 126 -12.34 -8.07 3.04
CA GLY A 126 -12.02 -9.34 3.68
C GLY A 126 -13.06 -10.41 3.32
N GLN A 127 -14.35 -10.09 3.38
CA GLN A 127 -15.42 -10.99 2.96
C GLN A 127 -15.35 -11.35 1.48
N LEU A 128 -15.06 -10.38 0.60
CA LEU A 128 -14.88 -10.66 -0.83
C LEU A 128 -13.69 -11.57 -1.10
N LYS A 129 -12.57 -11.35 -0.41
CA LYS A 129 -11.38 -12.21 -0.51
C LYS A 129 -11.68 -13.62 -0.05
N LYS A 130 -12.36 -13.81 1.08
CA LYS A 130 -12.83 -15.14 1.55
C LYS A 130 -13.68 -15.84 0.51
N LYS A 131 -14.63 -15.13 -0.11
CA LYS A 131 -15.46 -15.66 -1.22
C LYS A 131 -14.66 -16.00 -2.47
N ALA A 132 -13.50 -15.39 -2.65
CA ALA A 132 -12.56 -15.70 -3.74
C ALA A 132 -11.59 -16.84 -3.41
N GLY A 133 -11.70 -17.45 -2.23
CA GLY A 133 -10.85 -18.57 -1.80
C GLY A 133 -9.61 -18.16 -1.00
N GLU A 134 -9.47 -16.88 -0.65
CA GLU A 134 -8.37 -16.43 0.21
C GLU A 134 -8.59 -16.86 1.67
N ARG A 135 -7.50 -17.10 2.39
CA ARG A 135 -7.52 -17.65 3.74
C ARG A 135 -8.07 -16.65 4.77
N PRO A 136 -9.12 -17.02 5.53
CA PRO A 136 -9.55 -16.23 6.68
C PRO A 136 -8.49 -16.29 7.78
N VAL A 137 -8.35 -15.20 8.54
CA VAL A 137 -7.47 -15.12 9.71
C VAL A 137 -8.17 -14.47 10.88
N SER A 138 -7.75 -14.80 12.09
CA SER A 138 -8.22 -14.15 13.30
C SER A 138 -7.57 -12.79 13.53
N ILE A 139 -8.12 -12.00 14.45
CA ILE A 139 -7.51 -10.74 14.89
C ILE A 139 -6.13 -11.01 15.49
N GLU A 140 -6.01 -12.05 16.32
CA GLU A 140 -4.77 -12.42 17.00
C GLU A 140 -3.68 -12.82 16.00
N GLU A 141 -4.03 -13.61 14.98
CA GLU A 141 -3.09 -13.96 13.91
C GLU A 141 -2.63 -12.73 13.11
N CYS A 142 -3.55 -11.82 12.80
CA CYS A 142 -3.21 -10.58 12.10
C CYS A 142 -2.32 -9.67 12.95
N LEU A 143 -2.57 -9.58 14.26
CA LEU A 143 -1.71 -8.86 15.20
C LEU A 143 -0.31 -9.49 15.30
N ALA A 144 -0.21 -10.81 15.32
CA ALA A 144 1.09 -11.50 15.32
C ALA A 144 1.91 -11.19 14.04
N VAL A 145 1.24 -11.11 12.88
CA VAL A 145 1.89 -10.66 11.64
C VAL A 145 2.30 -9.19 11.71
N ALA A 146 1.52 -8.34 12.38
CA ALA A 146 1.89 -6.94 12.60
C ALA A 146 3.14 -6.80 13.47
N GLU A 147 3.28 -7.61 14.53
CA GLU A 147 4.52 -7.64 15.35
C GLU A 147 5.72 -8.10 14.53
N MET A 148 5.61 -9.21 13.81
CA MET A 148 6.68 -9.67 12.92
C MET A 148 7.06 -8.61 11.88
N ALA A 149 6.09 -7.89 11.33
CA ALA A 149 6.32 -6.81 10.38
C ALA A 149 7.07 -5.63 11.03
N HIS A 150 6.73 -5.31 12.27
CA HIS A 150 7.41 -4.31 13.07
C HIS A 150 8.89 -4.66 13.29
N GLU A 151 9.18 -5.87 13.74
CA GLU A 151 10.55 -6.38 13.95
C GLU A 151 11.40 -6.34 12.66
N ARG A 152 10.76 -6.50 11.51
CA ARG A 152 11.40 -6.47 10.19
C ARG A 152 11.41 -5.08 9.53
N ASN A 153 11.02 -4.03 10.23
CA ASN A 153 10.93 -2.66 9.71
C ASN A 153 10.03 -2.55 8.45
N LEU A 154 8.97 -3.35 8.37
CA LEU A 154 7.98 -3.23 7.31
C LEU A 154 7.05 -2.05 7.61
N ILE A 155 6.67 -1.35 6.56
CA ILE A 155 5.81 -0.16 6.62
C ILE A 155 4.36 -0.61 6.60
N ALA A 156 3.57 -0.23 7.60
CA ALA A 156 2.14 -0.43 7.57
C ALA A 156 1.48 0.59 6.63
N VAL A 157 0.74 0.08 5.65
CA VAL A 157 0.09 0.87 4.61
C VAL A 157 -1.38 0.47 4.53
N ILE A 158 -2.25 1.46 4.67
CA ILE A 158 -3.67 1.30 4.38
C ILE A 158 -3.88 1.60 2.91
N GLU A 159 -4.42 0.64 2.19
CA GLU A 159 -4.72 0.78 0.77
C GLU A 159 -6.20 0.61 0.50
N SER A 160 -6.61 1.12 -0.64
CA SER A 160 -7.92 0.87 -1.20
C SER A 160 -7.83 0.67 -2.71
N CYS A 161 -8.70 -0.13 -3.26
CA CYS A 161 -8.76 -0.35 -4.70
C CYS A 161 -9.59 0.72 -5.43
N VAL A 162 -10.40 1.49 -4.72
CA VAL A 162 -11.24 2.57 -5.27
C VAL A 162 -11.45 3.65 -4.22
N GLN A 163 -11.11 4.90 -4.56
CA GLN A 163 -11.35 6.04 -3.68
C GLN A 163 -12.83 6.20 -3.33
N PRO A 164 -13.14 6.63 -2.12
CA PRO A 164 -12.28 6.92 -0.97
C PRO A 164 -12.14 5.73 -0.01
N TYR A 165 -12.46 4.53 -0.45
CA TYR A 165 -12.58 3.34 0.37
C TYR A 165 -11.21 2.76 0.72
N GLN A 166 -10.92 2.64 2.00
CA GLN A 166 -9.67 2.07 2.53
C GLN A 166 -10.01 0.76 3.23
N ASP A 167 -9.66 -0.35 2.60
CA ASP A 167 -10.10 -1.70 3.02
C ASP A 167 -9.02 -2.77 2.90
N ASN A 168 -7.79 -2.36 2.63
CA ASN A 168 -6.63 -3.22 2.71
C ASN A 168 -5.63 -2.68 3.73
N LEU A 169 -5.03 -3.58 4.49
CA LEU A 169 -3.85 -3.32 5.30
C LEU A 169 -2.71 -4.17 4.77
N CYS A 170 -1.62 -3.54 4.39
CA CYS A 170 -0.42 -4.20 3.88
C CYS A 170 0.78 -3.86 4.74
N PHE A 171 1.68 -4.83 4.96
CA PHE A 171 3.00 -4.58 5.55
C PHE A 171 4.06 -4.61 4.44
N CYS A 172 4.46 -3.41 4.04
CA CYS A 172 5.18 -3.12 2.81
C CYS A 172 6.69 -2.92 3.03
N CYS A 173 7.48 -3.19 1.99
CA CYS A 173 8.89 -2.83 1.91
C CYS A 173 9.14 -1.91 0.71
N PRO A 174 10.01 -0.89 0.80
CA PRO A 174 10.28 0.03 -0.31
C PRO A 174 10.87 -0.66 -1.55
N CYS A 175 11.52 -1.83 -1.36
CA CYS A 175 12.15 -2.59 -2.44
C CYS A 175 11.15 -3.31 -3.35
N CYS A 176 9.96 -3.68 -2.85
CA CYS A 176 8.98 -4.47 -3.60
C CYS A 176 7.62 -3.79 -3.77
N CYS A 177 7.20 -2.95 -2.83
CA CYS A 177 5.86 -2.37 -2.85
C CYS A 177 5.66 -1.43 -4.05
N MET A 178 4.66 -1.71 -4.88
CA MET A 178 4.38 -0.93 -6.09
C MET A 178 4.08 0.55 -5.78
N PRO A 179 3.13 0.91 -4.88
CA PRO A 179 2.86 2.29 -4.57
C PRO A 179 4.07 3.04 -3.99
N LEU A 180 4.83 2.41 -3.07
CA LEU A 180 6.03 3.02 -2.50
C LEU A 180 7.10 3.25 -3.59
N THR A 181 7.33 2.26 -4.46
CA THR A 181 8.30 2.39 -5.57
C THR A 181 7.89 3.48 -6.55
N LEU A 182 6.62 3.53 -6.94
CA LEU A 182 6.12 4.59 -7.84
C LEU A 182 6.38 5.98 -7.25
N LYS A 183 6.16 6.15 -5.94
CA LYS A 183 6.42 7.42 -5.26
C LYS A 183 7.90 7.72 -5.11
N THR A 184 8.68 6.79 -4.55
CA THR A 184 10.05 7.07 -4.11
C THR A 184 11.09 6.96 -5.21
N GLN A 185 10.91 6.05 -6.18
CA GLN A 185 11.87 5.80 -7.26
C GLN A 185 11.44 6.45 -8.58
N PHE A 186 10.14 6.45 -8.89
CA PHE A 186 9.63 6.99 -10.15
C PHE A 186 8.99 8.37 -10.02
N HIS A 187 8.97 8.93 -8.79
CA HIS A 187 8.48 10.27 -8.48
C HIS A 187 7.07 10.56 -9.01
N VAL A 188 6.20 9.54 -8.97
CA VAL A 188 4.80 9.68 -9.35
C VAL A 188 4.02 10.27 -8.17
N PRO A 189 3.39 11.45 -8.32
CA PRO A 189 2.65 12.06 -7.23
C PRO A 189 1.33 11.34 -6.96
N PHE A 190 0.77 11.55 -5.76
CA PHE A 190 -0.53 11.06 -5.30
C PHE A 190 -0.72 9.53 -5.24
N VAL A 191 0.32 8.73 -5.47
CA VAL A 191 0.25 7.26 -5.38
C VAL A 191 0.13 6.81 -3.94
N ASN A 192 0.87 7.46 -3.06
CA ASN A 192 0.94 7.14 -1.64
C ASN A 192 1.00 8.44 -0.84
N TYR A 193 0.12 8.58 0.12
CA TYR A 193 0.11 9.73 1.01
C TYR A 193 0.95 9.47 2.25
N ASN A 194 1.71 10.48 2.63
CA ASN A 194 2.39 10.48 3.90
C ASN A 194 1.33 10.42 5.00
N GLY A 195 1.56 9.61 6.02
CA GLY A 195 0.68 9.53 7.18
C GLY A 195 0.63 10.84 7.97
N PRO A 196 -0.40 11.02 8.81
CA PRO A 196 -0.57 12.22 9.62
C PRO A 196 0.36 12.26 10.83
N TYR A 197 1.38 11.42 10.89
CA TYR A 197 2.30 11.34 12.02
C TYR A 197 3.68 11.86 11.63
N LEU A 198 4.33 12.57 12.56
CA LEU A 198 5.72 13.01 12.46
C LEU A 198 6.50 12.57 13.70
N PRO A 199 7.77 12.18 13.55
CA PRO A 199 8.59 11.89 14.69
C PRO A 199 9.05 13.18 15.39
N GLU A 200 8.95 13.21 16.70
CA GLU A 200 9.58 14.18 17.59
C GLU A 200 10.60 13.44 18.46
N PHE A 201 11.73 14.08 18.78
CA PHE A 201 12.82 13.48 19.55
C PHE A 201 13.18 14.33 20.75
N ASP A 202 13.41 13.67 21.88
CA ASP A 202 14.04 14.32 23.04
C ASP A 202 15.57 14.36 22.84
N GLU A 203 16.04 15.45 22.28
CA GLU A 203 17.44 15.64 21.94
C GLU A 203 18.39 15.61 23.16
N THR A 204 17.85 15.88 24.36
CA THR A 204 18.67 15.91 25.59
C THR A 204 19.17 14.53 26.00
N GLN A 205 18.48 13.47 25.55
CA GLN A 205 18.80 12.07 25.84
C GLN A 205 19.40 11.33 24.64
N CYS A 206 19.60 12.03 23.52
CA CYS A 206 20.13 11.43 22.31
C CYS A 206 21.60 11.04 22.46
N VAL A 207 21.93 9.79 22.18
CA VAL A 207 23.31 9.27 22.18
C VAL A 207 23.93 9.21 20.78
N HIS A 208 23.35 9.83 19.81
CA HIS A 208 23.80 9.94 18.41
C HIS A 208 24.20 8.60 17.76
N CYS A 209 23.56 7.49 18.13
CA CYS A 209 23.89 6.15 17.61
C CYS A 209 23.47 5.93 16.15
N GLN A 210 22.75 6.85 15.54
CA GLN A 210 22.28 6.85 14.16
C GLN A 210 21.35 5.68 13.76
N LYS A 211 20.88 4.84 14.68
CA LYS A 211 20.02 3.70 14.36
C LYS A 211 18.71 4.15 13.72
N CYS A 212 18.08 5.21 14.22
CA CYS A 212 16.85 5.80 13.65
C CYS A 212 17.07 6.33 12.22
N VAL A 213 18.22 6.95 11.95
CA VAL A 213 18.59 7.47 10.62
C VAL A 213 18.79 6.31 9.64
N LYS A 214 19.57 5.30 10.03
CA LYS A 214 19.87 4.12 9.20
C LYS A 214 18.63 3.26 8.95
N ALA A 215 17.71 3.19 9.91
CA ALA A 215 16.47 2.45 9.77
C ALA A 215 15.42 3.16 8.90
N CYS A 216 15.58 4.46 8.62
CA CYS A 216 14.60 5.21 7.84
C CYS A 216 14.51 4.68 6.40
N PRO A 217 13.38 4.07 5.99
CA PRO A 217 13.27 3.36 4.72
C PRO A 217 13.30 4.28 3.49
N VAL A 218 13.17 5.59 3.68
CA VAL A 218 13.14 6.59 2.62
C VAL A 218 14.20 7.68 2.79
N GLY A 219 15.08 7.55 3.78
CA GLY A 219 16.15 8.53 4.04
C GLY A 219 15.63 9.92 4.39
N ALA A 220 14.50 10.00 5.10
CA ALA A 220 13.88 11.27 5.51
C ALA A 220 14.50 11.87 6.78
N LEU A 221 15.33 11.12 7.50
CA LEU A 221 15.89 11.53 8.79
C LEU A 221 17.40 11.68 8.68
N ARG A 222 17.94 12.76 9.21
CA ARG A 222 19.36 13.03 9.31
C ARG A 222 19.67 13.85 10.57
N PHE A 223 20.93 13.99 10.92
CA PHE A 223 21.41 14.96 11.92
C PHE A 223 21.88 16.24 11.25
N ASP A 224 21.68 17.37 11.89
CA ASP A 224 22.31 18.65 11.54
C ASP A 224 23.74 18.77 12.11
N GLU A 225 24.37 19.92 11.92
CA GLU A 225 25.73 20.20 12.41
C GLU A 225 25.81 20.23 13.94
N ASN A 226 24.70 20.47 14.63
CA ASN A 226 24.62 20.50 16.09
C ASN A 226 24.24 19.13 16.68
N GLY A 227 24.01 18.12 15.83
CA GLY A 227 23.61 16.79 16.25
C GLY A 227 22.11 16.65 16.53
N HIS A 228 21.27 17.62 16.13
CA HIS A 228 19.82 17.51 16.27
C HIS A 228 19.21 16.76 15.09
N HIS A 229 18.09 16.08 15.34
CA HIS A 229 17.35 15.39 14.29
C HIS A 229 16.66 16.40 13.34
N VAL A 230 16.89 16.22 12.05
CA VAL A 230 16.19 16.97 10.99
C VAL A 230 15.38 16.01 10.14
N VAL A 231 14.09 16.27 10.05
CA VAL A 231 13.13 15.47 9.29
C VAL A 231 12.81 16.17 7.97
N ASP A 232 13.10 15.52 6.85
CA ASP A 232 12.62 15.94 5.53
C ASP A 232 11.12 15.61 5.44
N LEU A 233 10.27 16.62 5.56
CA LEU A 233 8.82 16.49 5.63
C LEU A 233 8.22 15.96 4.33
N ASP A 234 8.85 16.20 3.20
CA ASP A 234 8.38 15.73 1.89
C ASP A 234 8.65 14.23 1.72
N LYS A 235 9.77 13.74 2.22
CA LYS A 235 10.12 12.33 2.19
C LYS A 235 9.50 11.52 3.33
N CYS A 236 9.32 12.11 4.50
CA CYS A 236 8.85 11.41 5.68
C CYS A 236 7.47 10.80 5.44
N LEU A 237 7.37 9.48 5.55
CA LEU A 237 6.12 8.73 5.35
C LEU A 237 5.22 8.73 6.60
N GLY A 238 5.76 9.03 7.78
CA GLY A 238 5.02 8.92 9.05
C GLY A 238 4.85 7.48 9.54
N CYS A 239 5.78 6.59 9.22
CA CYS A 239 5.66 5.14 9.48
C CYS A 239 6.09 4.69 10.88
N GLY A 240 6.78 5.52 11.66
CA GLY A 240 7.22 5.20 13.03
C GLY A 240 8.46 4.31 13.13
N ILE A 241 9.09 3.87 12.04
CA ILE A 241 10.27 2.98 12.09
C ILE A 241 11.45 3.61 12.83
N CYS A 242 11.62 4.93 12.75
CA CYS A 242 12.66 5.64 13.50
C CYS A 242 12.42 5.59 15.02
N GLU A 243 11.17 5.70 15.47
CA GLU A 243 10.78 5.55 16.88
C GLU A 243 11.13 4.14 17.40
N SER A 244 10.69 3.11 16.66
CA SER A 244 10.91 1.69 17.05
C SER A 244 12.38 1.30 17.13
N ASN A 245 13.22 1.89 16.30
CA ASN A 245 14.65 1.58 16.25
C ASN A 245 15.50 2.44 17.19
N CYS A 246 14.88 3.29 18.00
CA CYS A 246 15.60 4.09 18.98
C CYS A 246 15.83 3.30 20.28
N PRO A 247 17.09 2.92 20.62
CA PRO A 247 17.37 2.12 21.81
C PRO A 247 17.15 2.88 23.13
N LYS A 248 17.00 4.20 23.06
CA LYS A 248 16.71 5.07 24.21
C LYS A 248 15.23 5.48 24.27
N HIS A 249 14.43 5.06 23.27
CA HIS A 249 12.99 5.38 23.19
C HIS A 249 12.69 6.88 23.31
N ILE A 250 13.59 7.73 22.80
CA ILE A 250 13.45 9.20 22.84
C ILE A 250 12.61 9.74 21.69
N GLY A 251 12.35 8.91 20.67
CA GLY A 251 11.50 9.27 19.53
C GLY A 251 10.04 8.94 19.84
N LYS A 252 9.12 9.79 19.41
CA LYS A 252 7.67 9.59 19.52
C LYS A 252 6.98 10.06 18.25
N MET A 253 6.04 9.25 17.74
CA MET A 253 5.20 9.66 16.62
C MET A 253 4.06 10.55 17.10
N VAL A 254 4.04 11.80 16.64
CA VAL A 254 3.04 12.80 17.00
C VAL A 254 2.06 13.01 15.85
N TYR A 255 0.77 12.93 16.16
CA TYR A 255 -0.29 13.21 15.21
C TYR A 255 -0.29 14.68 14.79
N THR A 256 -0.28 14.94 13.50
CA THR A 256 -0.17 16.27 12.90
C THR A 256 -1.36 16.52 11.98
N GLU A 257 -2.33 17.31 12.47
CA GLU A 257 -3.61 17.54 11.77
C GLU A 257 -3.43 18.13 10.37
N SER A 258 -2.43 18.99 10.17
CA SER A 258 -2.16 19.60 8.87
C SER A 258 -1.78 18.60 7.78
N ARG A 259 -1.35 17.38 8.16
CA ARG A 259 -1.02 16.28 7.25
C ARG A 259 -2.19 15.33 6.99
N VAL A 260 -3.31 15.49 7.70
CA VAL A 260 -4.49 14.64 7.51
C VAL A 260 -5.05 14.85 6.12
N GLN A 261 -5.09 13.75 5.39
CA GLN A 261 -5.75 13.77 4.10
C GLN A 261 -7.27 13.74 4.29
N LYS A 262 -7.94 14.83 3.93
CA LYS A 262 -9.40 14.88 3.90
C LYS A 262 -9.93 14.11 2.70
N VAL A 263 -10.23 12.84 2.91
CA VAL A 263 -10.87 12.00 1.89
C VAL A 263 -12.35 12.36 1.81
N LYS A 264 -12.78 12.91 0.67
CA LYS A 264 -14.20 13.20 0.42
C LYS A 264 -14.86 11.98 -0.22
N GLU A 265 -16.08 11.68 0.20
CA GLU A 265 -16.89 10.69 -0.50
C GLU A 265 -17.03 11.06 -1.99
N PRO A 266 -16.87 10.11 -2.92
CA PRO A 266 -16.96 10.41 -4.33
C PRO A 266 -18.39 10.75 -4.70
N SER A 267 -18.59 11.80 -5.48
CA SER A 267 -19.88 12.06 -6.09
C SER A 267 -20.27 10.90 -7.04
N ARG A 268 -21.57 10.71 -7.29
CA ARG A 268 -22.09 9.69 -8.24
C ARG A 268 -21.44 9.83 -9.62
N PHE A 269 -21.20 11.05 -10.05
CA PHE A 269 -20.53 11.35 -11.32
C PHE A 269 -19.07 10.86 -11.32
N ARG A 270 -18.30 11.09 -10.24
CA ARG A 270 -16.93 10.58 -10.12
C ARG A 270 -16.86 9.05 -10.12
N VAL A 271 -17.80 8.39 -9.43
CA VAL A 271 -17.92 6.93 -9.47
C VAL A 271 -18.16 6.44 -10.89
N TRP A 272 -19.10 7.06 -11.60
CA TRP A 272 -19.41 6.74 -13.00
C TRP A 272 -18.19 6.95 -13.91
N LEU A 273 -17.52 8.08 -13.76
CA LEU A 273 -16.32 8.41 -14.54
C LEU A 273 -15.18 7.41 -14.28
N SER A 274 -14.99 6.98 -13.02
CA SER A 274 -14.00 5.95 -12.66
C SER A 274 -14.31 4.61 -13.33
N VAL A 275 -15.59 4.20 -13.36
CA VAL A 275 -16.03 2.99 -14.07
C VAL A 275 -15.74 3.08 -15.56
N LEU A 276 -16.03 4.22 -16.17
CA LEU A 276 -15.79 4.46 -17.59
C LEU A 276 -14.29 4.39 -17.92
N TYR A 277 -13.46 5.06 -17.12
CA TYR A 277 -12.01 5.01 -17.26
C TYR A 277 -11.47 3.57 -17.16
N VAL A 278 -11.88 2.82 -16.11
CA VAL A 278 -11.45 1.44 -15.94
C VAL A 278 -11.82 0.58 -17.15
N LYS A 279 -13.02 0.78 -17.70
CA LYS A 279 -13.49 0.01 -18.87
C LYS A 279 -12.78 0.37 -20.15
N LEU A 280 -12.56 1.66 -20.41
CA LEU A 280 -12.10 2.15 -21.72
C LEU A 280 -10.58 2.33 -21.83
N ILE A 281 -9.90 2.54 -20.70
CA ILE A 281 -8.47 2.86 -20.71
C ILE A 281 -7.67 1.83 -19.93
N PHE A 282 -7.98 1.64 -18.64
CA PHE A 282 -7.16 0.81 -17.77
C PHE A 282 -7.22 -0.68 -18.16
N THR A 283 -8.42 -1.23 -18.31
CA THR A 283 -8.58 -2.65 -18.68
C THR A 283 -7.99 -2.98 -20.05
N PRO A 284 -8.21 -2.19 -21.12
CA PRO A 284 -7.51 -2.39 -22.38
C PRO A 284 -5.99 -2.25 -22.29
N GLY A 285 -5.50 -1.30 -21.46
CA GLY A 285 -4.06 -1.15 -21.22
C GLY A 285 -3.43 -2.38 -20.58
N VAL A 286 -4.06 -2.93 -19.54
CA VAL A 286 -3.61 -4.18 -18.91
C VAL A 286 -3.71 -5.37 -19.87
N TRP A 287 -4.78 -5.45 -20.65
CA TRP A 287 -4.94 -6.48 -21.68
C TRP A 287 -3.87 -6.38 -22.75
N PHE A 288 -3.59 -5.20 -23.28
CA PHE A 288 -2.51 -4.94 -24.24
C PHE A 288 -1.16 -5.37 -23.66
N TYR A 289 -0.84 -4.93 -22.43
CA TYR A 289 0.36 -5.38 -21.72
C TYR A 289 0.45 -6.90 -21.66
N LYS A 290 -0.63 -7.58 -21.23
CA LYS A 290 -0.69 -9.03 -21.12
C LYS A 290 -0.43 -9.73 -22.46
N THR A 291 -0.96 -9.19 -23.54
CA THR A 291 -0.85 -9.78 -24.88
C THR A 291 0.56 -9.58 -25.46
N PHE A 292 1.16 -8.42 -25.24
CA PHE A 292 2.43 -8.02 -25.87
C PHE A 292 3.63 -8.03 -24.92
N LYS A 293 3.48 -8.51 -23.68
CA LYS A 293 4.57 -8.49 -22.68
C LYS A 293 5.85 -9.18 -23.15
N GLY A 294 5.76 -10.24 -23.93
CA GLY A 294 6.93 -10.94 -24.50
C GLY A 294 7.77 -10.06 -25.44
N SER A 295 7.12 -9.19 -26.22
CA SER A 295 7.79 -8.22 -27.10
C SER A 295 8.28 -6.97 -26.36
N MET A 296 7.74 -6.70 -25.16
CA MET A 296 8.06 -5.51 -24.36
C MET A 296 9.16 -5.77 -23.32
N THR A 297 9.53 -7.02 -23.07
CA THR A 297 10.61 -7.39 -22.12
C THR A 297 11.96 -6.76 -22.49
N HIS A 298 12.24 -6.53 -23.76
CA HIS A 298 13.44 -5.82 -24.20
C HIS A 298 13.45 -4.31 -23.88
N LEU A 299 12.29 -3.72 -23.63
CA LEU A 299 12.14 -2.30 -23.22
C LEU A 299 12.24 -2.11 -21.70
N MET A 300 12.06 -3.18 -20.99
CA MET A 300 12.15 -3.23 -19.53
C MET A 300 13.50 -3.84 -19.17
N GLN A 301 14.28 -3.19 -18.32
CA GLN A 301 15.35 -3.89 -17.62
C GLN A 301 14.68 -4.93 -16.73
N SER A 302 14.54 -6.16 -17.24
CA SER A 302 14.06 -7.27 -16.47
C SER A 302 15.08 -7.54 -15.34
N ASP A 303 14.66 -7.49 -14.11
CA ASP A 303 15.41 -8.11 -13.02
C ASP A 303 15.60 -9.58 -13.42
N PRO A 304 16.83 -10.13 -13.45
CA PRO A 304 17.07 -11.53 -13.82
C PRO A 304 16.17 -12.52 -13.06
N ARG A 305 15.75 -12.16 -11.84
CA ARG A 305 14.80 -12.93 -11.03
C ARG A 305 13.36 -12.91 -11.55
N GLU A 306 12.97 -11.94 -12.36
CA GLU A 306 11.66 -11.95 -13.04
C GLU A 306 11.56 -13.07 -14.08
N ALA A 307 12.66 -13.43 -14.74
CA ALA A 307 12.70 -14.52 -15.71
C ALA A 307 12.42 -15.87 -15.05
N ASP A 308 12.98 -16.10 -13.86
CA ASP A 308 12.74 -17.34 -13.08
C ASP A 308 11.32 -17.42 -12.52
N ILE A 309 10.73 -16.30 -12.12
CA ILE A 309 9.34 -16.21 -11.66
C ILE A 309 8.35 -16.46 -12.80
N ILE A 310 8.70 -16.05 -14.03
CA ILE A 310 7.87 -16.28 -15.22
C ILE A 310 7.97 -17.72 -15.72
N SER A 311 9.13 -18.37 -15.58
CA SER A 311 9.36 -19.75 -16.03
C SER A 311 8.74 -20.80 -15.10
N THR A 312 8.63 -20.53 -13.82
CA THR A 312 7.87 -21.38 -12.93
C THR A 312 6.39 -21.17 -13.22
N LYS A 313 5.70 -22.19 -13.73
CA LYS A 313 4.23 -22.26 -13.78
C LYS A 313 3.70 -21.98 -12.38
N GLN A 314 3.48 -20.70 -12.07
CA GLN A 314 2.80 -20.34 -10.82
C GLN A 314 1.39 -20.92 -10.93
N PRO A 315 1.00 -21.83 -10.03
CA PRO A 315 -0.39 -22.22 -9.90
C PRO A 315 -1.17 -20.93 -9.68
N GLY A 316 -2.32 -20.84 -10.34
CA GLY A 316 -3.12 -19.63 -10.38
C GLY A 316 -3.25 -19.00 -9.01
N TYR A 317 -2.94 -17.73 -8.93
CA TYR A 317 -3.01 -16.87 -7.74
C TYR A 317 -4.39 -16.88 -7.02
N ILE A 318 -5.31 -17.69 -7.51
CA ILE A 318 -6.73 -17.74 -7.13
C ILE A 318 -7.13 -19.07 -6.45
N HIS A 319 -6.29 -20.08 -6.42
CA HIS A 319 -6.66 -21.39 -5.88
C HIS A 319 -5.80 -21.83 -4.70
N GLY A 320 -6.44 -21.84 -3.55
CA GLY A 320 -6.27 -22.80 -2.46
C GLY A 320 -4.97 -22.79 -1.68
N GLY A 321 -5.12 -22.56 -0.40
CA GLY A 321 -4.13 -22.54 0.66
C GLY A 321 -3.25 -23.78 0.87
N GLU A 322 -3.05 -24.68 -0.08
CA GLU A 322 -2.28 -25.92 0.15
C GLU A 322 -0.84 -25.93 -0.39
N GLN A 323 -0.41 -24.93 -1.16
CA GLN A 323 0.93 -24.97 -1.79
C GLN A 323 2.01 -24.08 -1.16
N TYR A 324 1.74 -23.38 -0.06
CA TYR A 324 2.74 -22.49 0.56
C TYR A 324 3.32 -22.96 1.90
N ALA A 325 3.08 -24.23 2.30
CA ALA A 325 3.66 -24.82 3.50
C ALA A 325 5.16 -25.21 3.41
N GLY A 326 5.86 -24.83 2.39
CA GLY A 326 7.18 -25.33 2.04
C GLY A 326 8.31 -24.33 1.87
N ARG A 327 8.25 -23.12 2.48
CA ARG A 327 9.46 -22.27 2.65
C ARG A 327 9.34 -21.48 3.96
N SER A 328 9.78 -22.15 5.02
CA SER A 328 10.17 -21.50 6.28
C SER A 328 11.50 -20.78 6.12
#